data_da7c977501647ed8e5e8da784e3038f8
#
_entry.id   da7c977501647ed8e5e8da784e3038f8
#
_cell.length_a   1.000
_cell.length_b   1.000
_cell.length_c   1.000
_cell.angle_alpha   90.00
_cell.angle_beta   90.00
_cell.angle_gamma   90.00
#
_symmetry.space_group_name_H-M   'P 1'
#
loop_
_entity.id
_entity.type
_entity.pdbx_description
1 polymer ?
#
loop_
_entity_poly.entity_id
_entity_poly.type
_entity_poly.pdbx_seq_one_letter_code
_entity_poly.pdbx_strand_id
1 'polypeptide(L)'
;LVPESIKMLVKSGFEVLIQSNAGLSSYFDDASFTDAGAQIISDSKTLYSSADVLLKVNAPSAEEIGWMKPGAILISFMFAATNPGLVDACVKQGISAFSMDAIPRISRAQKMDVLSSQANLAGYKAVIIGAAALGKIFPLLMTAAGTIKPSKVVIMGAGVAGLQAIATAKRLGAIVEVSDIRPETKEQVESLGGKFITVEGDSSIKVEGGYVKGVSEDFLKKQQEVITKHVSEADLVITTALIPGRKAPVLITEEMVQIGRAHV
;
A
#
# COMPACT_ATOMS: atom_id res chain seq x y z
N LEU A 1 -15.47 1.96 -8.68
CA LEU A 1 -15.90 3.00 -9.63
C LEU A 1 -16.36 4.23 -8.86
N VAL A 2 -16.19 5.41 -9.43
CA VAL A 2 -16.75 6.68 -8.95
C VAL A 2 -17.74 7.21 -9.99
N PRO A 3 -18.68 8.13 -9.64
CA PRO A 3 -19.70 8.63 -10.55
C PRO A 3 -19.15 9.15 -11.90
N GLU A 4 -18.00 9.84 -11.90
CA GLU A 4 -17.36 10.33 -13.13
C GLU A 4 -16.93 9.19 -14.07
N SER A 5 -16.39 8.11 -13.50
CA SER A 5 -15.99 6.92 -14.28
C SER A 5 -17.21 6.22 -14.86
N ILE A 6 -18.33 6.18 -14.13
CA ILE A 6 -19.59 5.61 -14.60
C ILE A 6 -20.12 6.41 -15.80
N LYS A 7 -20.17 7.74 -15.74
CA LYS A 7 -20.56 8.59 -16.85
C LYS A 7 -19.74 8.32 -18.12
N MET A 8 -18.42 8.09 -17.94
CA MET A 8 -17.56 7.76 -19.08
C MET A 8 -17.90 6.39 -19.70
N LEU A 9 -18.12 5.37 -18.85
CA LEU A 9 -18.50 4.04 -19.32
C LEU A 9 -19.85 4.04 -20.04
N VAL A 10 -20.86 4.68 -19.46
CA VAL A 10 -22.20 4.82 -20.06
C VAL A 10 -22.11 5.55 -21.40
N LYS A 11 -21.33 6.64 -21.48
CA LYS A 11 -21.09 7.36 -22.75
C LYS A 11 -20.39 6.49 -23.79
N SER A 12 -19.60 5.50 -23.35
CA SER A 12 -18.94 4.54 -24.24
C SER A 12 -19.81 3.35 -24.62
N GLY A 13 -21.11 3.35 -24.23
CA GLY A 13 -22.08 2.33 -24.58
C GLY A 13 -22.14 1.14 -23.63
N PHE A 14 -21.52 1.23 -22.44
CA PHE A 14 -21.65 0.19 -21.43
C PHE A 14 -22.91 0.40 -20.58
N GLU A 15 -23.61 -0.68 -20.27
CA GLU A 15 -24.56 -0.74 -19.17
C GLU A 15 -23.80 -0.98 -17.88
N VAL A 16 -23.99 -0.12 -16.87
CA VAL A 16 -23.24 -0.17 -15.62
C VAL A 16 -24.18 -0.57 -14.48
N LEU A 17 -23.89 -1.70 -13.85
CA LEU A 17 -24.58 -2.21 -12.68
C LEU A 17 -23.72 -1.99 -11.44
N ILE A 18 -24.30 -1.45 -10.39
CA ILE A 18 -23.61 -1.20 -9.11
C ILE A 18 -24.36 -1.91 -7.99
N GLN A 19 -23.63 -2.60 -7.13
CA GLN A 19 -24.23 -3.18 -5.93
C GLN A 19 -24.71 -2.07 -5.01
N SER A 20 -25.90 -2.20 -4.46
CA SER A 20 -26.45 -1.25 -3.47
C SER A 20 -25.48 -1.04 -2.33
N ASN A 21 -25.32 0.21 -1.93
CA ASN A 21 -24.43 0.66 -0.86
C ASN A 21 -22.92 0.48 -1.14
N ALA A 22 -22.51 0.13 -2.35
CA ALA A 22 -21.09 -0.11 -2.67
C ALA A 22 -20.19 1.12 -2.45
N GLY A 23 -20.74 2.32 -2.52
CA GLY A 23 -20.01 3.58 -2.38
C GLY A 23 -20.04 4.21 -1.00
N LEU A 24 -20.85 3.73 -0.05
CA LEU A 24 -21.11 4.42 1.23
C LEU A 24 -19.84 4.72 2.04
N SER A 25 -18.89 3.79 2.10
CA SER A 25 -17.60 4.00 2.78
C SER A 25 -16.72 5.06 2.12
N SER A 26 -17.05 5.47 0.89
CA SER A 26 -16.38 6.52 0.11
C SER A 26 -17.26 7.75 -0.08
N TYR A 27 -18.31 7.88 0.72
CA TYR A 27 -19.28 9.00 0.71
C TYR A 27 -20.05 9.15 -0.60
N PHE A 28 -20.22 8.06 -1.36
CA PHE A 28 -21.11 8.00 -2.51
C PHE A 28 -22.33 7.13 -2.16
N ASP A 29 -23.51 7.71 -2.19
CA ASP A 29 -24.77 7.00 -2.06
C ASP A 29 -25.23 6.39 -3.39
N ASP A 30 -26.23 5.52 -3.34
CA ASP A 30 -26.78 4.89 -4.54
C ASP A 30 -27.37 5.91 -5.52
N ALA A 31 -27.90 7.05 -5.01
CA ALA A 31 -28.42 8.13 -5.85
C ALA A 31 -27.31 8.75 -6.74
N SER A 32 -26.12 8.98 -6.17
CA SER A 32 -24.97 9.50 -6.91
C SER A 32 -24.58 8.62 -8.10
N PHE A 33 -24.71 7.31 -7.96
CA PHE A 33 -24.43 6.35 -9.03
C PHE A 33 -25.56 6.30 -10.06
N THR A 34 -26.82 6.38 -9.61
CA THR A 34 -27.99 6.43 -10.50
C THR A 34 -27.98 7.72 -11.36
N ASP A 35 -27.64 8.87 -10.77
CA ASP A 35 -27.49 10.14 -11.49
C ASP A 35 -26.35 10.10 -12.51
N ALA A 36 -25.37 9.24 -12.30
CA ALA A 36 -24.29 8.99 -13.24
C ALA A 36 -24.68 8.02 -14.39
N GLY A 37 -25.87 7.40 -14.31
CA GLY A 37 -26.41 6.48 -15.30
C GLY A 37 -26.23 5.00 -14.99
N ALA A 38 -25.90 4.63 -13.74
CA ALA A 38 -25.85 3.25 -13.33
C ALA A 38 -27.21 2.74 -12.84
N GLN A 39 -27.39 1.42 -12.91
CA GLN A 39 -28.50 0.72 -12.26
C GLN A 39 -28.02 0.12 -10.94
N ILE A 40 -28.82 0.27 -9.90
CA ILE A 40 -28.50 -0.29 -8.58
C ILE A 40 -29.11 -1.68 -8.44
N ILE A 41 -28.27 -2.65 -8.06
CA ILE A 41 -28.65 -4.05 -7.85
C ILE A 41 -28.46 -4.40 -6.38
N SER A 42 -29.52 -4.80 -5.70
CA SER A 42 -29.48 -5.16 -4.28
C SER A 42 -28.93 -6.56 -4.02
N ASP A 43 -29.21 -7.52 -4.92
CA ASP A 43 -28.76 -8.90 -4.81
C ASP A 43 -27.44 -9.13 -5.54
N SER A 44 -26.39 -9.48 -4.79
CA SER A 44 -25.06 -9.71 -5.33
C SER A 44 -25.02 -10.84 -6.35
N LYS A 45 -25.76 -11.93 -6.13
CA LYS A 45 -25.80 -13.06 -7.04
C LYS A 45 -26.38 -12.69 -8.40
N THR A 46 -27.43 -11.89 -8.40
CA THR A 46 -28.03 -11.33 -9.62
C THR A 46 -27.03 -10.45 -10.35
N LEU A 47 -26.31 -9.57 -9.65
CA LEU A 47 -25.28 -8.73 -10.25
C LEU A 47 -24.19 -9.57 -10.91
N TYR A 48 -23.63 -10.55 -10.21
CA TYR A 48 -22.53 -11.39 -10.71
C TYR A 48 -22.98 -12.23 -11.91
N SER A 49 -24.20 -12.77 -11.88
CA SER A 49 -24.73 -13.63 -12.98
C SER A 49 -25.14 -12.84 -14.21
N SER A 50 -25.41 -11.54 -14.11
CA SER A 50 -25.76 -10.69 -15.25
C SER A 50 -24.57 -10.00 -15.92
N ALA A 51 -23.47 -9.77 -15.16
CA ALA A 51 -22.32 -9.02 -15.65
C ALA A 51 -21.50 -9.79 -16.70
N ASP A 52 -21.12 -9.10 -17.81
CA ASP A 52 -20.12 -9.58 -18.77
C ASP A 52 -18.70 -9.27 -18.28
N VAL A 53 -18.54 -8.13 -17.60
CA VAL A 53 -17.29 -7.70 -16.97
C VAL A 53 -17.56 -7.34 -15.53
N LEU A 54 -16.93 -8.06 -14.59
CA LEU A 54 -17.02 -7.79 -13.17
C LEU A 54 -15.78 -7.03 -12.69
N LEU A 55 -16.01 -5.86 -12.09
CA LEU A 55 -14.96 -5.06 -11.44
C LEU A 55 -15.10 -5.18 -9.92
N LYS A 56 -14.06 -5.62 -9.24
CA LYS A 56 -14.04 -5.76 -7.79
C LYS A 56 -12.66 -5.36 -7.25
N VAL A 57 -12.60 -4.69 -6.11
CA VAL A 57 -11.32 -4.35 -5.48
C VAL A 57 -10.70 -5.59 -4.85
N ASN A 58 -11.37 -6.18 -3.87
CA ASN A 58 -10.89 -7.40 -3.21
C ASN A 58 -11.11 -8.63 -4.08
N ALA A 59 -10.27 -9.62 -3.93
CA ALA A 59 -10.44 -10.91 -4.57
C ALA A 59 -11.83 -11.49 -4.26
N PRO A 60 -12.58 -12.00 -5.24
CA PRO A 60 -13.83 -12.70 -4.98
C PRO A 60 -13.57 -14.02 -4.28
N SER A 61 -14.57 -14.53 -3.56
CA SER A 61 -14.54 -15.90 -3.05
C SER A 61 -14.79 -16.90 -4.17
N ALA A 62 -14.48 -18.19 -3.94
CA ALA A 62 -14.78 -19.26 -4.90
C ALA A 62 -16.30 -19.37 -5.15
N GLU A 63 -17.14 -19.09 -4.16
CA GLU A 63 -18.58 -19.06 -4.29
C GLU A 63 -19.04 -17.92 -5.20
N GLU A 64 -18.53 -16.70 -5.00
CA GLU A 64 -18.81 -15.54 -5.84
C GLU A 64 -18.39 -15.78 -7.30
N ILE A 65 -17.25 -16.46 -7.53
CA ILE A 65 -16.84 -16.86 -8.89
C ILE A 65 -17.87 -17.82 -9.51
N GLY A 66 -18.39 -18.76 -8.70
CA GLY A 66 -19.45 -19.69 -9.15
C GLY A 66 -20.75 -19.02 -9.57
N TRP A 67 -21.00 -17.77 -9.18
CA TRP A 67 -22.17 -17.00 -9.62
C TRP A 67 -21.95 -16.31 -10.97
N MET A 68 -20.70 -16.13 -11.41
CA MET A 68 -20.40 -15.50 -12.70
C MET A 68 -20.79 -16.40 -13.85
N LYS A 69 -21.22 -15.82 -14.96
CA LYS A 69 -21.50 -16.60 -16.18
C LYS A 69 -20.20 -17.06 -16.85
N PRO A 70 -20.18 -18.26 -17.46
CA PRO A 70 -19.04 -18.69 -18.27
C PRO A 70 -18.72 -17.67 -19.36
N GLY A 71 -17.42 -17.45 -19.62
CA GLY A 71 -16.94 -16.46 -20.57
C GLY A 71 -16.88 -15.02 -20.06
N ALA A 72 -17.37 -14.73 -18.86
CA ALA A 72 -17.26 -13.40 -18.27
C ALA A 72 -15.81 -13.02 -17.96
N ILE A 73 -15.57 -11.73 -17.81
CA ILE A 73 -14.26 -11.15 -17.46
C ILE A 73 -14.30 -10.67 -16.00
N LEU A 74 -13.30 -11.06 -15.22
CA LEU A 74 -13.06 -10.55 -13.88
C LEU A 74 -11.84 -9.62 -13.87
N ILE A 75 -11.97 -8.43 -13.29
CA ILE A 75 -10.86 -7.50 -13.05
C ILE A 75 -10.82 -7.17 -11.55
N SER A 76 -9.81 -7.67 -10.83
CA SER A 76 -9.68 -7.46 -9.37
C SER A 76 -8.24 -7.66 -8.90
N PHE A 77 -7.96 -7.34 -7.65
CA PHE A 77 -6.77 -7.88 -6.99
C PHE A 77 -6.99 -9.37 -6.71
N MET A 78 -6.14 -10.21 -7.21
CA MET A 78 -6.28 -11.66 -7.04
C MET A 78 -5.17 -12.27 -6.20
N PHE A 79 -3.96 -11.69 -6.24
CA PHE A 79 -2.76 -12.25 -5.61
C PHE A 79 -2.60 -13.74 -5.98
N ALA A 80 -2.69 -14.04 -7.27
CA ALA A 80 -2.78 -15.38 -7.82
C ALA A 80 -1.66 -16.33 -7.33
N ALA A 81 -0.44 -15.80 -7.14
CA ALA A 81 0.70 -16.58 -6.65
C ALA A 81 0.50 -17.14 -5.23
N THR A 82 -0.32 -16.51 -4.41
CA THR A 82 -0.61 -16.91 -3.03
C THR A 82 -2.04 -17.44 -2.84
N ASN A 83 -2.85 -17.39 -3.90
CA ASN A 83 -4.25 -17.85 -3.93
C ASN A 83 -4.51 -18.84 -5.08
N PRO A 84 -3.84 -20.00 -5.13
CA PRO A 84 -4.02 -20.97 -6.23
C PRO A 84 -5.47 -21.46 -6.34
N GLY A 85 -6.18 -21.67 -5.23
CA GLY A 85 -7.57 -22.10 -5.23
C GLY A 85 -8.53 -21.12 -5.91
N LEU A 86 -8.21 -19.82 -5.90
CA LEU A 86 -8.97 -18.81 -6.64
C LEU A 86 -8.76 -18.94 -8.16
N VAL A 87 -7.51 -19.23 -8.57
CA VAL A 87 -7.19 -19.48 -9.97
C VAL A 87 -7.93 -20.73 -10.48
N ASP A 88 -7.92 -21.81 -9.70
CA ASP A 88 -8.65 -23.03 -10.02
C ASP A 88 -10.17 -22.78 -10.16
N ALA A 89 -10.75 -21.95 -9.28
CA ALA A 89 -12.16 -21.58 -9.38
C ALA A 89 -12.46 -20.81 -10.67
N CYS A 90 -11.59 -19.87 -11.07
CA CYS A 90 -11.72 -19.16 -12.35
C CYS A 90 -11.65 -20.08 -13.55
N VAL A 91 -10.69 -21.04 -13.55
CA VAL A 91 -10.54 -22.04 -14.61
C VAL A 91 -11.80 -22.92 -14.70
N LYS A 92 -12.26 -23.44 -13.55
CA LYS A 92 -13.47 -24.28 -13.49
C LYS A 92 -14.72 -23.56 -13.99
N GLN A 93 -14.86 -22.27 -13.69
CA GLN A 93 -16.00 -21.46 -14.13
C GLN A 93 -15.87 -20.99 -15.58
N GLY A 94 -14.69 -21.13 -16.20
CA GLY A 94 -14.44 -20.72 -17.59
C GLY A 94 -14.46 -19.20 -17.78
N ILE A 95 -13.96 -18.42 -16.81
CA ILE A 95 -13.87 -16.96 -16.88
C ILE A 95 -12.44 -16.51 -17.20
N SER A 96 -12.32 -15.31 -17.81
CA SER A 96 -11.04 -14.64 -18.02
C SER A 96 -10.78 -13.67 -16.88
N ALA A 97 -9.62 -13.82 -16.19
CA ALA A 97 -9.32 -12.99 -15.04
C ALA A 97 -8.07 -12.12 -15.28
N PHE A 98 -8.19 -10.82 -14.97
CA PHE A 98 -7.09 -9.85 -14.95
C PHE A 98 -6.77 -9.49 -13.52
N SER A 99 -5.58 -9.93 -13.06
CA SER A 99 -5.08 -9.63 -11.72
C SER A 99 -4.39 -8.28 -11.71
N MET A 100 -4.98 -7.28 -11.05
CA MET A 100 -4.45 -5.90 -11.03
C MET A 100 -3.14 -5.79 -10.25
N ASP A 101 -2.85 -6.71 -9.34
CA ASP A 101 -1.57 -6.82 -8.64
C ASP A 101 -0.44 -7.39 -9.51
N ALA A 102 -0.78 -8.03 -10.64
CA ALA A 102 0.18 -8.57 -11.60
C ALA A 102 0.50 -7.63 -12.77
N ILE A 103 -0.05 -6.42 -12.79
CA ILE A 103 0.28 -5.41 -13.81
C ILE A 103 1.79 -5.10 -13.76
N PRO A 104 2.51 -5.24 -14.90
CA PRO A 104 3.95 -5.03 -14.91
C PRO A 104 4.32 -3.55 -14.65
N ARG A 105 5.36 -3.31 -13.86
CA ARG A 105 5.85 -1.96 -13.52
C ARG A 105 6.73 -1.41 -14.65
N ILE A 106 6.12 -1.10 -15.77
CA ILE A 106 6.75 -0.49 -16.95
C ILE A 106 6.02 0.82 -17.30
N SER A 107 6.70 1.73 -17.99
CA SER A 107 6.16 3.06 -18.32
C SER A 107 4.83 2.99 -19.07
N ARG A 108 4.65 2.03 -19.98
CA ARG A 108 3.39 1.80 -20.73
C ARG A 108 2.21 1.47 -19.81
N ALA A 109 2.45 0.70 -18.74
CA ALA A 109 1.41 0.22 -17.83
C ALA A 109 1.22 1.13 -16.61
N GLN A 110 1.97 2.21 -16.48
CA GLN A 110 1.97 3.09 -15.29
C GLN A 110 0.58 3.63 -14.94
N LYS A 111 -0.26 3.91 -15.94
CA LYS A 111 -1.65 4.36 -15.72
C LYS A 111 -2.56 3.29 -15.11
N MET A 112 -2.17 2.02 -15.18
CA MET A 112 -2.88 0.87 -14.63
C MET A 112 -2.22 0.33 -13.34
N ASP A 113 -1.13 0.96 -12.86
CA ASP A 113 -0.43 0.54 -11.64
C ASP A 113 -1.19 0.99 -10.39
N VAL A 114 -2.21 0.21 -10.06
CA VAL A 114 -3.07 0.45 -8.89
C VAL A 114 -2.34 0.15 -7.58
N LEU A 115 -1.34 -0.74 -7.58
CA LEU A 115 -0.55 -1.01 -6.38
C LEU A 115 0.25 0.22 -5.96
N SER A 116 0.92 0.90 -6.90
CA SER A 116 1.63 2.14 -6.60
C SER A 116 0.70 3.25 -6.15
N SER A 117 -0.47 3.38 -6.77
CA SER A 117 -1.49 4.36 -6.37
C SER A 117 -1.96 4.12 -4.93
N GLN A 118 -2.26 2.88 -4.57
CA GLN A 118 -2.68 2.53 -3.21
C GLN A 118 -1.54 2.62 -2.20
N ALA A 119 -0.32 2.24 -2.58
CA ALA A 119 0.87 2.37 -1.74
C ALA A 119 1.14 3.84 -1.37
N ASN A 120 0.95 4.76 -2.32
CA ASN A 120 1.08 6.19 -2.06
C ASN A 120 0.08 6.67 -0.98
N LEU A 121 -1.20 6.30 -1.12
CA LEU A 121 -2.24 6.60 -0.12
C LEU A 121 -1.94 5.95 1.24
N ALA A 122 -1.45 4.71 1.23
CA ALA A 122 -1.07 3.99 2.44
C ALA A 122 0.06 4.72 3.20
N GLY A 123 1.10 5.18 2.50
CA GLY A 123 2.19 5.96 3.09
C GLY A 123 1.72 7.26 3.72
N TYR A 124 0.85 8.00 3.04
CA TYR A 124 0.21 9.19 3.60
C TYR A 124 -0.60 8.86 4.86
N LYS A 125 -1.50 7.88 4.77
CA LYS A 125 -2.41 7.52 5.86
C LYS A 125 -1.67 6.97 7.08
N ALA A 126 -0.60 6.20 6.90
CA ALA A 126 0.22 5.68 7.99
C ALA A 126 0.79 6.81 8.87
N VAL A 127 1.28 7.88 8.25
CA VAL A 127 1.79 9.05 8.98
C VAL A 127 0.67 9.74 9.75
N ILE A 128 -0.50 9.95 9.15
CA ILE A 128 -1.62 10.63 9.80
C ILE A 128 -2.14 9.80 10.99
N ILE A 129 -2.27 8.49 10.83
CA ILE A 129 -2.68 7.59 11.94
C ILE A 129 -1.63 7.62 13.05
N GLY A 130 -0.34 7.52 12.71
CA GLY A 130 0.74 7.58 13.68
C GLY A 130 0.77 8.91 14.43
N ALA A 131 0.61 10.02 13.72
CA ALA A 131 0.56 11.35 14.33
C ALA A 131 -0.64 11.52 15.29
N ALA A 132 -1.80 10.98 14.92
CA ALA A 132 -3.00 11.03 15.76
C ALA A 132 -2.90 10.13 16.99
N ALA A 133 -2.21 9.01 16.89
CA ALA A 133 -2.02 8.06 18.01
C ALA A 133 -0.90 8.49 18.98
N LEU A 134 0.00 9.36 18.54
CA LEU A 134 1.15 9.78 19.33
C LEU A 134 0.73 10.81 20.38
N GLY A 135 1.18 10.66 21.62
CA GLY A 135 1.03 11.66 22.69
C GLY A 135 1.97 12.88 22.57
N LYS A 136 2.60 13.07 21.40
CA LYS A 136 3.58 14.11 21.11
C LYS A 136 3.33 14.73 19.74
N ILE A 137 3.59 16.02 19.62
CA ILE A 137 3.45 16.73 18.33
C ILE A 137 4.63 16.46 17.39
N PHE A 138 4.40 16.54 16.10
CA PHE A 138 5.45 16.32 15.09
C PHE A 138 6.43 17.50 14.98
N PRO A 139 5.97 18.77 14.87
CA PRO A 139 6.87 19.88 14.62
C PRO A 139 7.63 20.33 15.86
N LEU A 140 8.72 21.05 15.64
CA LEU A 140 9.31 21.92 16.65
C LEU A 140 8.29 23.02 17.01
N LEU A 141 8.02 23.18 18.29
CA LEU A 141 7.18 24.28 18.78
C LEU A 141 7.93 25.06 19.85
N MET A 142 8.03 26.38 19.66
CA MET A 142 8.61 27.30 20.64
C MET A 142 7.52 28.21 21.17
N THR A 143 7.43 28.27 22.50
CA THR A 143 6.51 29.15 23.22
C THR A 143 7.28 29.92 24.29
N ALA A 144 6.66 30.93 24.89
CA ALA A 144 7.25 31.63 26.04
C ALA A 144 7.51 30.69 27.23
N ALA A 145 6.80 29.59 27.34
CA ALA A 145 6.98 28.58 28.39
C ALA A 145 8.09 27.56 28.10
N GLY A 146 8.65 27.53 26.89
CA GLY A 146 9.72 26.62 26.51
C GLY A 146 9.60 26.06 25.10
N THR A 147 10.45 25.06 24.80
CA THR A 147 10.59 24.43 23.48
C THR A 147 10.17 22.97 23.54
N ILE A 148 9.24 22.57 22.67
CA ILE A 148 8.90 21.17 22.44
C ILE A 148 9.73 20.69 21.25
N LYS A 149 10.55 19.65 21.46
CA LYS A 149 11.36 19.04 20.40
C LYS A 149 10.47 18.32 19.39
N PRO A 150 10.82 18.30 18.09
CA PRO A 150 10.05 17.59 17.08
C PRO A 150 10.08 16.08 17.31
N SER A 151 9.05 15.39 16.85
CA SER A 151 9.01 13.92 16.85
C SER A 151 10.03 13.36 15.87
N LYS A 152 10.66 12.24 16.27
CA LYS A 152 11.55 11.43 15.43
C LYS A 152 10.75 10.27 14.82
N VAL A 153 10.69 10.22 13.50
CA VAL A 153 10.00 9.18 12.74
C VAL A 153 11.04 8.34 12.01
N VAL A 154 11.04 7.04 12.24
CA VAL A 154 11.86 6.09 11.48
C VAL A 154 10.99 5.37 10.47
N ILE A 155 11.41 5.39 9.19
CA ILE A 155 10.70 4.73 8.10
C ILE A 155 11.56 3.61 7.54
N MET A 156 11.01 2.39 7.52
CA MET A 156 11.67 1.20 7.02
C MET A 156 11.13 0.87 5.62
N GLY A 157 11.94 1.15 4.62
CA GLY A 157 11.61 1.02 3.20
C GLY A 157 11.35 2.36 2.52
N ALA A 158 12.07 2.62 1.41
CA ALA A 158 11.97 3.80 0.58
C ALA A 158 11.32 3.48 -0.80
N GLY A 159 10.31 2.61 -0.80
CA GLY A 159 9.43 2.42 -1.95
C GLY A 159 8.38 3.52 -2.04
N VAL A 160 7.36 3.35 -2.91
CA VAL A 160 6.30 4.36 -3.11
C VAL A 160 5.63 4.79 -1.80
N ALA A 161 5.26 3.83 -0.95
CA ALA A 161 4.67 4.13 0.36
C ALA A 161 5.65 4.85 1.29
N GLY A 162 6.90 4.39 1.35
CA GLY A 162 7.93 5.00 2.19
C GLY A 162 8.26 6.43 1.77
N LEU A 163 8.48 6.68 0.48
CA LEU A 163 8.74 8.03 -0.03
C LEU A 163 7.57 8.99 0.26
N GLN A 164 6.33 8.52 0.12
CA GLN A 164 5.17 9.33 0.49
C GLN A 164 5.10 9.56 2.00
N ALA A 165 5.41 8.56 2.81
CA ALA A 165 5.47 8.72 4.26
C ALA A 165 6.54 9.75 4.68
N ILE A 166 7.74 9.71 4.06
CA ILE A 166 8.79 10.71 4.26
C ILE A 166 8.25 12.11 3.97
N ALA A 167 7.71 12.32 2.78
CA ALA A 167 7.19 13.61 2.35
C ALA A 167 6.09 14.13 3.29
N THR A 168 5.20 13.25 3.77
CA THR A 168 4.11 13.61 4.66
C THR A 168 4.63 13.94 6.06
N ALA A 169 5.48 13.10 6.65
CA ALA A 169 6.05 13.34 7.98
C ALA A 169 6.92 14.61 8.02
N LYS A 170 7.68 14.88 6.96
CA LYS A 170 8.46 16.12 6.82
C LYS A 170 7.55 17.36 6.74
N ARG A 171 6.45 17.32 6.00
CA ARG A 171 5.47 18.41 5.95
C ARG A 171 4.82 18.68 7.29
N LEU A 172 4.63 17.65 8.12
CA LEU A 172 4.15 17.80 9.50
C LEU A 172 5.24 18.27 10.47
N GLY A 173 6.49 18.41 10.03
CA GLY A 173 7.60 18.96 10.81
C GLY A 173 8.40 17.94 11.60
N ALA A 174 8.26 16.65 11.35
CA ALA A 174 9.04 15.61 12.00
C ALA A 174 10.51 15.58 11.55
N ILE A 175 11.38 15.05 12.40
CA ILE A 175 12.71 14.56 12.02
C ILE A 175 12.50 13.16 11.46
N VAL A 176 12.88 12.95 10.18
CA VAL A 176 12.65 11.67 9.50
C VAL A 176 13.97 11.00 9.20
N GLU A 177 14.13 9.77 9.69
CA GLU A 177 15.24 8.88 9.37
C GLU A 177 14.71 7.65 8.61
N VAL A 178 15.47 7.17 7.63
CA VAL A 178 14.98 6.17 6.68
C VAL A 178 16.02 5.07 6.47
N SER A 179 15.59 3.83 6.55
CA SER A 179 16.40 2.67 6.19
C SER A 179 15.80 1.99 4.95
N ASP A 180 16.64 1.73 3.95
CA ASP A 180 16.34 0.85 2.83
C ASP A 180 17.61 0.06 2.50
N ILE A 181 17.44 -1.17 2.03
CA ILE A 181 18.57 -2.02 1.64
C ILE A 181 19.15 -1.64 0.27
N ARG A 182 18.44 -0.83 -0.51
CA ARG A 182 18.82 -0.36 -1.84
C ARG A 182 19.56 0.98 -1.72
N PRO A 183 20.87 1.03 -1.98
CA PRO A 183 21.65 2.27 -1.82
C PRO A 183 21.20 3.39 -2.77
N GLU A 184 20.64 3.05 -3.94
CA GLU A 184 20.14 4.02 -4.91
C GLU A 184 18.93 4.83 -4.41
N THR A 185 18.26 4.38 -3.34
CA THR A 185 17.13 5.12 -2.75
C THR A 185 17.58 6.29 -1.87
N LYS A 186 18.88 6.36 -1.52
CA LYS A 186 19.44 7.40 -0.65
C LYS A 186 19.17 8.80 -1.21
N GLU A 187 19.47 9.03 -2.48
CA GLU A 187 19.25 10.33 -3.12
C GLU A 187 17.78 10.75 -3.10
N GLN A 188 16.87 9.79 -3.32
CA GLN A 188 15.42 10.04 -3.27
C GLN A 188 14.97 10.44 -1.86
N VAL A 189 15.48 9.75 -0.83
CA VAL A 189 15.19 10.04 0.59
C VAL A 189 15.68 11.44 0.96
N GLU A 190 16.92 11.76 0.61
CA GLU A 190 17.55 13.04 0.93
C GLU A 190 16.88 14.20 0.19
N SER A 191 16.45 13.99 -1.05
CA SER A 191 15.69 15.00 -1.82
C SER A 191 14.35 15.37 -1.19
N LEU A 192 13.74 14.45 -0.44
CA LEU A 192 12.52 14.70 0.35
C LEU A 192 12.80 15.28 1.75
N GLY A 193 14.08 15.53 2.08
CA GLY A 193 14.51 16.05 3.37
C GLY A 193 14.59 15.00 4.49
N GLY A 194 14.53 13.70 4.17
CA GLY A 194 14.82 12.62 5.08
C GLY A 194 16.32 12.41 5.25
N LYS A 195 16.73 11.78 6.36
CA LYS A 195 18.10 11.36 6.60
C LYS A 195 18.19 9.86 6.35
N PHE A 196 19.06 9.44 5.43
CA PHE A 196 19.26 8.02 5.17
C PHE A 196 20.14 7.38 6.26
N ILE A 197 19.69 6.27 6.83
CA ILE A 197 20.45 5.46 7.79
C ILE A 197 21.42 4.60 7.00
N THR A 198 22.71 4.94 7.04
CA THR A 198 23.76 4.22 6.33
C THR A 198 24.31 3.10 7.22
N VAL A 199 24.37 1.89 6.68
CA VAL A 199 25.05 0.74 7.30
C VAL A 199 26.36 0.52 6.54
N GLU A 200 27.49 0.62 7.24
CA GLU A 200 28.79 0.37 6.63
C GLU A 200 28.97 -1.11 6.32
N GLY A 201 29.33 -1.47 5.08
CA GLY A 201 29.97 -2.75 4.83
C GLY A 201 29.45 -3.74 3.81
N ASP A 202 28.67 -3.41 2.74
CA ASP A 202 28.63 -4.36 1.63
C ASP A 202 28.45 -3.66 0.26
N SER A 203 29.54 -3.69 -0.55
CA SER A 203 29.53 -3.26 -1.95
C SER A 203 28.97 -4.33 -2.91
N SER A 204 28.53 -5.48 -2.40
CA SER A 204 28.08 -6.64 -3.17
C SER A 204 26.56 -6.76 -3.34
N ILE A 205 25.79 -5.79 -2.86
CA ILE A 205 24.32 -5.81 -2.94
C ILE A 205 23.89 -5.72 -4.40
N LYS A 206 23.37 -6.83 -4.94
CA LYS A 206 22.77 -6.85 -6.29
C LYS A 206 21.29 -6.58 -6.20
N VAL A 207 20.82 -5.59 -6.94
CA VAL A 207 19.41 -5.25 -7.09
C VAL A 207 18.90 -5.79 -8.42
N GLU A 208 17.90 -6.65 -8.40
CA GLU A 208 17.27 -7.19 -9.60
C GLU A 208 15.75 -7.01 -9.51
N GLY A 209 15.15 -6.30 -10.47
CA GLY A 209 13.71 -6.02 -10.48
C GLY A 209 13.21 -5.16 -9.31
N GLY A 210 14.09 -4.34 -8.70
CA GLY A 210 13.75 -3.51 -7.54
C GLY A 210 13.81 -4.27 -6.20
N TYR A 211 14.32 -5.51 -6.18
CA TYR A 211 14.49 -6.34 -4.99
C TYR A 211 15.95 -6.78 -4.84
N VAL A 212 16.43 -6.81 -3.59
CA VAL A 212 17.80 -7.21 -3.28
C VAL A 212 17.91 -8.73 -3.23
N LYS A 213 18.93 -9.27 -3.90
CA LYS A 213 19.34 -10.68 -3.82
C LYS A 213 20.76 -10.77 -3.24
N GLY A 214 20.96 -11.68 -2.30
CA GLY A 214 22.29 -12.07 -1.84
C GLY A 214 22.93 -11.15 -0.80
N VAL A 215 22.17 -10.68 0.19
CA VAL A 215 22.72 -9.96 1.35
C VAL A 215 23.41 -10.96 2.29
N SER A 216 24.62 -10.66 2.75
CA SER A 216 25.34 -11.51 3.71
C SER A 216 24.67 -11.48 5.09
N GLU A 217 24.77 -12.57 5.86
CA GLU A 217 24.23 -12.61 7.23
C GLU A 217 24.91 -11.59 8.15
N ASP A 218 26.20 -11.33 7.95
CA ASP A 218 26.93 -10.33 8.72
C ASP A 218 26.46 -8.90 8.44
N PHE A 219 26.11 -8.60 7.19
CA PHE A 219 25.50 -7.31 6.85
C PHE A 219 24.12 -7.17 7.50
N LEU A 220 23.29 -8.22 7.46
CA LEU A 220 21.98 -8.20 8.11
C LEU A 220 22.07 -7.97 9.62
N LYS A 221 23.04 -8.59 10.29
CA LYS A 221 23.29 -8.36 11.73
C LYS A 221 23.69 -6.93 12.02
N LYS A 222 24.68 -6.39 11.28
CA LYS A 222 25.08 -4.99 11.43
C LYS A 222 23.94 -4.03 11.14
N GLN A 223 23.16 -4.30 10.10
CA GLN A 223 21.98 -3.52 9.78
C GLN A 223 20.99 -3.53 10.94
N GLN A 224 20.75 -4.71 11.54
CA GLN A 224 19.83 -4.84 12.67
C GLN A 224 20.31 -4.06 13.88
N GLU A 225 21.60 -4.10 14.22
CA GLU A 225 22.19 -3.31 15.34
C GLU A 225 22.01 -1.81 15.13
N VAL A 226 22.35 -1.31 13.92
CA VAL A 226 22.18 0.11 13.59
C VAL A 226 20.71 0.52 13.66
N ILE A 227 19.81 -0.28 13.07
CA ILE A 227 18.38 -0.03 13.08
C ILE A 227 17.82 -0.04 14.50
N THR A 228 18.22 -1.00 15.34
CA THR A 228 17.77 -1.08 16.73
C THR A 228 18.05 0.22 17.49
N LYS A 229 19.23 0.80 17.30
CA LYS A 229 19.58 2.10 17.90
C LYS A 229 18.64 3.22 17.44
N HIS A 230 18.38 3.33 16.13
CA HIS A 230 17.48 4.37 15.60
C HIS A 230 16.03 4.18 16.03
N VAL A 231 15.56 2.92 16.09
CA VAL A 231 14.21 2.56 16.54
C VAL A 231 14.02 2.85 18.02
N SER A 232 15.01 2.58 18.87
CA SER A 232 14.92 2.86 20.32
C SER A 232 14.79 4.35 20.64
N GLU A 233 15.25 5.22 19.74
CA GLU A 233 15.14 6.67 19.88
C GLU A 233 13.91 7.25 19.15
N ALA A 234 13.19 6.45 18.36
CA ALA A 234 12.05 6.89 17.57
C ALA A 234 10.81 7.12 18.41
N ASP A 235 10.03 8.13 18.05
CA ASP A 235 8.68 8.34 18.59
C ASP A 235 7.64 7.56 17.75
N LEU A 236 7.91 7.34 16.45
CA LEU A 236 7.07 6.58 15.53
C LEU A 236 7.93 5.77 14.56
N VAL A 237 7.55 4.52 14.34
CA VAL A 237 8.16 3.67 13.31
C VAL A 237 7.11 3.27 12.29
N ILE A 238 7.42 3.44 11.00
CA ILE A 238 6.57 3.04 9.87
C ILE A 238 7.32 2.03 9.02
N THR A 239 6.75 0.84 8.84
CA THR A 239 7.33 -0.20 7.98
C THR A 239 6.55 -0.31 6.69
N THR A 240 7.26 -0.32 5.54
CA THR A 240 6.63 -0.34 4.21
C THR A 240 7.22 -1.44 3.30
N ALA A 241 7.99 -2.39 3.87
CA ALA A 241 8.58 -3.45 3.07
C ALA A 241 7.52 -4.49 2.67
N LEU A 242 7.32 -4.63 1.38
CA LEU A 242 6.48 -5.65 0.76
C LEU A 242 7.27 -6.38 -0.31
N ILE A 243 7.28 -7.72 -0.26
CA ILE A 243 7.87 -8.56 -1.29
C ILE A 243 6.74 -9.34 -1.97
N PRO A 244 6.39 -9.04 -3.24
CA PRO A 244 5.32 -9.75 -3.94
C PRO A 244 5.55 -11.25 -3.97
N GLY A 245 4.52 -12.04 -3.64
CA GLY A 245 4.56 -13.50 -3.67
C GLY A 245 5.43 -14.18 -2.60
N ARG A 246 5.97 -13.43 -1.64
CA ARG A 246 6.79 -13.97 -0.53
C ARG A 246 6.41 -13.33 0.80
N LYS A 247 6.70 -14.03 1.88
CA LYS A 247 6.56 -13.49 3.23
C LYS A 247 7.52 -12.30 3.40
N ALA A 248 7.01 -11.17 3.89
CA ALA A 248 7.83 -10.01 4.20
C ALA A 248 8.84 -10.33 5.32
N PRO A 249 10.05 -9.76 5.29
CA PRO A 249 11.00 -9.91 6.39
C PRO A 249 10.47 -9.23 7.66
N VAL A 250 10.83 -9.77 8.81
CA VAL A 250 10.58 -9.12 10.10
C VAL A 250 11.61 -8.00 10.26
N LEU A 251 11.18 -6.76 10.05
CA LEU A 251 12.05 -5.56 10.15
C LEU A 251 12.14 -5.04 11.59
N ILE A 252 11.08 -5.19 12.36
CA ILE A 252 11.00 -4.79 13.76
C ILE A 252 10.74 -6.05 14.58
N THR A 253 11.69 -6.36 15.47
CA THR A 253 11.59 -7.52 16.36
C THR A 253 10.80 -7.17 17.62
N GLU A 254 10.30 -8.17 18.34
CA GLU A 254 9.66 -7.97 19.64
C GLU A 254 10.59 -7.25 20.63
N GLU A 255 11.88 -7.62 20.64
CA GLU A 255 12.89 -6.98 21.46
C GLU A 255 13.02 -5.48 21.14
N MET A 256 13.04 -5.09 19.86
CA MET A 256 13.07 -3.68 19.47
C MET A 256 11.84 -2.91 19.97
N VAL A 257 10.67 -3.53 19.99
CA VAL A 257 9.45 -2.90 20.52
C VAL A 257 9.54 -2.72 22.02
N GLN A 258 10.12 -3.69 22.74
CA GLN A 258 10.27 -3.62 24.21
C GLN A 258 11.36 -2.62 24.64
N ILE A 259 12.43 -2.43 23.86
CA ILE A 259 13.49 -1.44 24.12
C ILE A 259 12.99 -0.02 23.83
N GLY A 260 12.04 0.14 22.92
CA GLY A 260 11.43 1.43 22.61
C GLY A 260 10.83 2.07 23.85
N ARG A 261 10.58 3.39 23.80
CA ARG A 261 10.11 4.23 24.91
C ARG A 261 8.78 3.78 25.53
N ALA A 262 8.65 2.51 25.89
CA ALA A 262 7.61 2.03 26.77
C ALA A 262 7.84 2.55 28.19
N HIS A 263 7.87 3.85 28.37
CA HIS A 263 7.95 4.43 29.68
C HIS A 263 6.78 5.34 29.91
N VAL A 264 5.88 4.76 30.68
CA VAL A 264 4.87 5.32 31.56
C VAL A 264 3.56 5.56 30.92
#